data_2a35be9b87f42bd76c840f02205f498c
#
_entry.id   2a35be9b87f42bd76c840f02205f498c
#
_cell.length_a   1.000
_cell.length_b   1.000
_cell.length_c   1.000
_cell.angle_alpha   90.00
_cell.angle_beta   90.00
_cell.angle_gamma   90.00
#
_symmetry.space_group_name_H-M   'P 1'
#
loop_
_entity.id
_entity.type
_entity.pdbx_description
1 polymer ?
#
loop_
_entity_poly.entity_id
_entity_poly.type
_entity_poly.pdbx_seq_one_letter_code
_entity_poly.pdbx_strand_id
1 'polypeptide(L)'
;VGFPNCLDPAILGDILAGGADKVKEAGAVLVGGHSVQDDEPKYGLCVSGFVHPDKIFKNYGCRPGDILILTKQIGSGIVNTAIKAEMASPSAIREAQTVMASLNKIGKQVVEKYDVSACTDITGFGLLGHCVEMASASDVTFELSVHDIAYLQDAYDYAKMGLVPAGAYKNKRYSINQVAVGSVEETYLDLLYDPQTSGGLLISVSPKEYENMMRDFRASGLDTTVSVIGTVAPKSDKLIRLF
;
A
#
# COMPACT_ATOMS: atom_id res chain seq x y z
N VAL A 1 18.98 -12.87 2.56
CA VAL A 1 18.08 -13.90 2.07
C VAL A 1 18.14 -15.11 2.98
N GLY A 2 17.00 -15.71 3.34
CA GLY A 2 16.87 -17.05 3.90
C GLY A 2 16.41 -18.01 2.80
N PHE A 3 17.04 -19.19 2.70
CA PHE A 3 16.68 -20.13 1.65
C PHE A 3 16.85 -21.59 2.10
N PRO A 4 15.88 -22.49 1.81
CA PRO A 4 15.95 -23.90 2.17
C PRO A 4 16.92 -24.67 1.26
N ASN A 5 17.73 -25.55 1.87
CA ASN A 5 18.67 -26.39 1.13
C ASN A 5 17.96 -27.47 0.25
N CYS A 6 16.67 -27.73 0.50
CA CYS A 6 15.89 -28.72 -0.28
C CYS A 6 15.30 -28.16 -1.59
N LEU A 7 15.37 -26.85 -1.81
CA LEU A 7 14.89 -26.20 -3.03
C LEU A 7 16.02 -26.04 -4.05
N ASP A 8 15.64 -26.01 -5.34
CA ASP A 8 16.58 -25.77 -6.41
C ASP A 8 17.24 -24.39 -6.28
N PRO A 9 18.59 -24.30 -6.26
CA PRO A 9 19.32 -23.03 -6.23
C PRO A 9 18.99 -22.07 -7.38
N ALA A 10 18.48 -22.56 -8.50
CA ALA A 10 18.00 -21.72 -9.60
C ALA A 10 16.89 -20.75 -9.15
N ILE A 11 15.97 -21.21 -8.29
CA ILE A 11 14.91 -20.38 -7.70
C ILE A 11 15.51 -19.20 -6.91
N LEU A 12 16.56 -19.45 -6.12
CA LEU A 12 17.29 -18.40 -5.43
C LEU A 12 17.92 -17.40 -6.39
N GLY A 13 18.49 -17.91 -7.49
CA GLY A 13 19.04 -17.08 -8.57
C GLY A 13 18.01 -16.12 -9.15
N ASP A 14 16.81 -16.61 -9.46
CA ASP A 14 15.71 -15.81 -10.00
C ASP A 14 15.21 -14.75 -8.98
N ILE A 15 15.09 -15.10 -7.70
CA ILE A 15 14.73 -14.15 -6.62
C ILE A 15 15.75 -13.02 -6.54
N LEU A 16 17.05 -13.35 -6.55
CA LEU A 16 18.12 -12.36 -6.46
C LEU A 16 18.20 -11.48 -7.73
N ALA A 17 17.98 -12.06 -8.91
CA ALA A 17 17.91 -11.32 -10.16
C ALA A 17 16.76 -10.31 -10.17
N GLY A 18 15.55 -10.74 -9.77
CA GLY A 18 14.40 -9.84 -9.64
C GLY A 18 14.65 -8.68 -8.67
N GLY A 19 15.28 -8.96 -7.53
CA GLY A 19 15.67 -7.92 -6.57
C GLY A 19 16.71 -6.94 -7.15
N ALA A 20 17.73 -7.45 -7.82
CA ALA A 20 18.76 -6.63 -8.47
C ALA A 20 18.18 -5.73 -9.56
N ASP A 21 17.24 -6.24 -10.35
CA ASP A 21 16.56 -5.46 -11.40
C ASP A 21 15.77 -4.30 -10.78
N LYS A 22 15.07 -4.51 -9.66
CA LYS A 22 14.33 -3.44 -8.97
C LYS A 22 15.25 -2.41 -8.32
N VAL A 23 16.40 -2.82 -7.77
CA VAL A 23 17.44 -1.89 -7.28
C VAL A 23 17.95 -1.00 -8.40
N LYS A 24 18.24 -1.59 -9.58
CA LYS A 24 18.67 -0.86 -10.77
C LYS A 24 17.59 0.10 -11.28
N GLU A 25 16.33 -0.34 -11.37
CA GLU A 25 15.16 0.48 -11.76
C GLU A 25 14.99 1.68 -10.82
N ALA A 26 15.19 1.48 -9.52
CA ALA A 26 15.16 2.55 -8.53
C ALA A 26 16.28 3.58 -8.72
N GLY A 27 17.34 3.23 -9.44
CA GLY A 27 18.55 4.03 -9.58
C GLY A 27 19.48 3.91 -8.36
N ALA A 28 19.31 2.86 -7.56
CA ALA A 28 20.14 2.56 -6.40
C ALA A 28 21.29 1.60 -6.77
N VAL A 29 22.20 1.41 -5.83
CA VAL A 29 23.36 0.52 -5.98
C VAL A 29 23.25 -0.63 -4.99
N LEU A 30 23.37 -1.86 -5.47
CA LEU A 30 23.49 -3.03 -4.63
C LEU A 30 24.94 -3.12 -4.09
N VAL A 31 25.09 -2.95 -2.78
CA VAL A 31 26.42 -2.88 -2.15
C VAL A 31 26.80 -4.15 -1.36
N GLY A 32 25.87 -5.10 -1.24
CA GLY A 32 26.13 -6.36 -0.56
C GLY A 32 24.85 -7.01 -0.02
N GLY A 33 25.06 -8.08 0.73
CA GLY A 33 23.98 -8.85 1.36
C GLY A 33 24.52 -10.06 2.07
N HIS A 34 23.63 -10.87 2.65
CA HIS A 34 23.94 -12.10 3.33
C HIS A 34 22.90 -13.18 3.05
N SER A 35 23.33 -14.44 3.05
CA SER A 35 22.46 -15.60 2.87
C SER A 35 22.57 -16.53 4.08
N VAL A 36 21.45 -17.00 4.57
CA VAL A 36 21.38 -17.99 5.65
C VAL A 36 20.48 -19.16 5.23
N GLN A 37 20.71 -20.32 5.81
CA GLN A 37 19.77 -21.43 5.67
C GLN A 37 18.52 -21.11 6.49
N ASP A 38 17.36 -21.37 5.91
CA ASP A 38 16.05 -21.20 6.54
C ASP A 38 15.11 -22.32 6.06
N ASP A 39 14.03 -22.56 6.76
CA ASP A 39 13.03 -23.57 6.37
C ASP A 39 12.09 -23.05 5.26
N GLU A 40 12.03 -21.74 5.07
CA GLU A 40 11.21 -21.06 4.07
C GLU A 40 12.02 -20.04 3.28
N PRO A 41 11.75 -19.85 1.97
CA PRO A 41 12.35 -18.76 1.21
C PRO A 41 11.95 -17.40 1.81
N LYS A 42 12.93 -16.60 2.16
CA LYS A 42 12.75 -15.22 2.65
C LYS A 42 13.73 -14.30 1.92
N TYR A 43 13.21 -13.22 1.37
CA TYR A 43 14.01 -12.21 0.69
C TYR A 43 13.58 -10.81 1.14
N GLY A 44 14.53 -9.93 1.34
CA GLY A 44 14.26 -8.54 1.66
C GLY A 44 15.47 -7.66 1.43
N LEU A 45 15.24 -6.36 1.28
CA LEU A 45 16.27 -5.36 1.08
C LEU A 45 16.36 -4.45 2.30
N CYS A 46 17.58 -4.18 2.76
CA CYS A 46 17.86 -3.06 3.65
C CYS A 46 18.27 -1.87 2.78
N VAL A 47 17.46 -0.83 2.75
CA VAL A 47 17.68 0.34 1.90
C VAL A 47 18.10 1.52 2.76
N SER A 48 19.22 2.15 2.41
CA SER A 48 19.68 3.40 3.02
C SER A 48 19.73 4.50 1.97
N GLY A 49 19.28 5.70 2.35
CA GLY A 49 19.26 6.86 1.46
C GLY A 49 19.37 8.16 2.25
N PHE A 50 19.52 9.25 1.52
CA PHE A 50 19.61 10.59 2.08
C PHE A 50 18.52 11.48 1.50
N VAL A 51 17.92 12.30 2.35
CA VAL A 51 16.94 13.31 1.96
C VAL A 51 17.26 14.62 2.66
N HIS A 52 17.08 15.74 1.98
CA HIS A 52 17.20 17.06 2.62
C HIS A 52 16.09 17.22 3.67
N PRO A 53 16.37 17.74 4.88
CA PRO A 53 15.36 17.87 5.94
C PRO A 53 14.08 18.58 5.52
N ASP A 54 14.17 19.60 4.66
CA ASP A 54 13.00 20.34 4.16
C ASP A 54 12.21 19.61 3.06
N LYS A 55 12.69 18.44 2.60
CA LYS A 55 12.05 17.62 1.55
C LYS A 55 11.51 16.28 2.07
N ILE A 56 11.44 16.11 3.39
CA ILE A 56 10.89 14.91 4.01
C ILE A 56 9.37 14.92 3.85
N PHE A 57 8.82 13.89 3.23
CA PHE A 57 7.40 13.61 3.31
C PHE A 57 7.10 13.00 4.68
N LYS A 58 6.24 13.68 5.44
CA LYS A 58 5.86 13.27 6.79
C LYS A 58 4.54 12.50 6.73
N ASN A 59 4.37 11.52 7.59
CA ASN A 59 3.11 10.80 7.75
C ASN A 59 2.13 11.50 8.72
N TYR A 60 2.29 12.81 8.89
CA TYR A 60 1.44 13.68 9.70
C TYR A 60 1.40 15.08 9.11
N GLY A 61 0.42 15.88 9.55
CA GLY A 61 0.23 17.26 9.10
C GLY A 61 -0.96 17.43 8.16
N CYS A 62 -1.83 16.41 8.04
CA CYS A 62 -3.09 16.51 7.30
C CYS A 62 -3.96 17.65 7.87
N ARG A 63 -4.67 18.34 7.00
CA ARG A 63 -5.51 19.49 7.35
C ARG A 63 -6.96 19.22 6.98
N PRO A 64 -7.93 19.62 7.80
CA PRO A 64 -9.35 19.56 7.41
C PRO A 64 -9.56 20.23 6.05
N GLY A 65 -10.26 19.52 5.16
CA GLY A 65 -10.50 19.92 3.77
C GLY A 65 -9.52 19.33 2.77
N ASP A 66 -8.44 18.69 3.19
CA ASP A 66 -7.54 17.95 2.30
C ASP A 66 -8.25 16.76 1.63
N ILE A 67 -7.78 16.42 0.44
CA ILE A 67 -8.21 15.27 -0.35
C ILE A 67 -7.21 14.13 -0.14
N LEU A 68 -7.73 12.92 0.03
CA LEU A 68 -6.94 11.71 0.22
C LEU A 68 -6.83 10.93 -1.10
N ILE A 69 -5.60 10.68 -1.54
CA ILE A 69 -5.28 9.98 -2.78
C ILE A 69 -4.47 8.74 -2.47
N LEU A 70 -4.80 7.63 -3.13
CA LEU A 70 -4.06 6.37 -3.07
C LEU A 70 -3.51 6.02 -4.46
N THR A 71 -2.23 5.66 -4.58
CA THR A 71 -1.57 5.50 -5.88
C THR A 71 -1.47 4.06 -6.39
N LYS A 72 -2.00 3.09 -5.66
CA LYS A 72 -2.10 1.68 -6.10
C LYS A 72 -3.38 1.05 -5.59
N GLN A 73 -3.83 0.03 -6.30
CA GLN A 73 -4.89 -0.88 -5.86
C GLN A 73 -4.46 -1.62 -4.58
N ILE A 74 -5.43 -1.98 -3.73
CA ILE A 74 -5.21 -2.82 -2.54
C ILE A 74 -5.81 -4.22 -2.72
N GLY A 75 -5.43 -5.16 -1.86
CA GLY A 75 -5.89 -6.55 -1.91
C GLY A 75 -4.77 -7.57 -2.15
N SER A 76 -3.49 -7.15 -2.10
CA SER A 76 -2.36 -8.03 -2.43
C SER A 76 -2.21 -9.21 -1.48
N GLY A 77 -2.52 -9.06 -0.19
CA GLY A 77 -2.49 -10.16 0.77
C GLY A 77 -3.59 -11.19 0.53
N ILE A 78 -4.79 -10.74 0.19
CA ILE A 78 -5.94 -11.58 -0.17
C ILE A 78 -5.64 -12.35 -1.46
N VAL A 79 -5.18 -11.68 -2.52
CA VAL A 79 -4.81 -12.35 -3.78
C VAL A 79 -3.68 -13.34 -3.56
N ASN A 80 -2.65 -13.02 -2.78
CA ASN A 80 -1.57 -13.95 -2.43
C ASN A 80 -2.09 -15.16 -1.64
N THR A 81 -3.11 -14.98 -0.78
CA THR A 81 -3.77 -16.08 -0.08
C THR A 81 -4.51 -16.98 -1.06
N ALA A 82 -5.20 -16.39 -2.04
CA ALA A 82 -5.87 -17.15 -3.10
C ALA A 82 -4.87 -17.90 -4.01
N ILE A 83 -3.70 -17.31 -4.30
CA ILE A 83 -2.62 -17.99 -5.03
C ILE A 83 -2.14 -19.22 -4.25
N LYS A 84 -1.88 -19.09 -2.95
CA LYS A 84 -1.47 -20.22 -2.10
C LYS A 84 -2.51 -21.32 -2.01
N ALA A 85 -3.78 -20.97 -2.11
CA ALA A 85 -4.91 -21.91 -2.15
C ALA A 85 -5.17 -22.50 -3.56
N GLU A 86 -4.38 -22.12 -4.58
CA GLU A 86 -4.55 -22.51 -5.99
C GLU A 86 -5.92 -22.10 -6.57
N MET A 87 -6.50 -21.01 -6.04
CA MET A 87 -7.83 -20.50 -6.44
C MET A 87 -7.75 -19.19 -7.25
N ALA A 88 -6.58 -18.58 -7.35
CA ALA A 88 -6.43 -17.30 -8.04
C ALA A 88 -6.47 -17.44 -9.56
N SER A 89 -7.21 -16.54 -10.22
CA SER A 89 -7.24 -16.48 -11.68
C SER A 89 -5.88 -16.04 -12.24
N PRO A 90 -5.49 -16.49 -13.46
CA PRO A 90 -4.24 -16.06 -14.08
C PRO A 90 -4.15 -14.53 -14.31
N SER A 91 -5.27 -13.85 -14.47
CA SER A 91 -5.34 -12.38 -14.59
C SER A 91 -5.07 -11.69 -13.25
N ALA A 92 -5.70 -12.16 -12.16
CA ALA A 92 -5.47 -11.63 -10.81
C ALA A 92 -4.01 -11.83 -10.37
N ILE A 93 -3.41 -12.99 -10.68
CA ILE A 93 -1.99 -13.25 -10.41
C ILE A 93 -1.11 -12.21 -11.12
N ARG A 94 -1.30 -12.01 -12.42
CA ARG A 94 -0.50 -11.06 -13.20
C ARG A 94 -0.66 -9.63 -12.71
N GLU A 95 -1.89 -9.19 -12.42
CA GLU A 95 -2.13 -7.84 -11.90
C GLU A 95 -1.46 -7.65 -10.53
N ALA A 96 -1.63 -8.59 -9.60
CA ALA A 96 -1.00 -8.52 -8.29
C ALA A 96 0.53 -8.46 -8.40
N GLN A 97 1.14 -9.28 -9.27
CA GLN A 97 2.59 -9.25 -9.53
C GLN A 97 3.04 -7.90 -10.09
N THR A 98 2.30 -7.33 -11.05
CA THR A 98 2.60 -6.02 -11.63
C THR A 98 2.54 -4.93 -10.56
N VAL A 99 1.46 -4.87 -9.79
CA VAL A 99 1.27 -3.85 -8.74
C VAL A 99 2.32 -3.97 -7.63
N MET A 100 2.63 -5.19 -7.18
CA MET A 100 3.67 -5.41 -6.17
C MET A 100 5.07 -5.07 -6.69
N ALA A 101 5.36 -5.35 -7.98
CA ALA A 101 6.65 -5.05 -8.60
C ALA A 101 6.81 -3.57 -9.00
N SER A 102 5.74 -2.82 -9.14
CA SER A 102 5.78 -1.39 -9.47
C SER A 102 6.40 -0.58 -8.33
N LEU A 103 7.41 0.24 -8.65
CA LEU A 103 8.04 1.13 -7.67
C LEU A 103 7.18 2.36 -7.40
N ASN A 104 7.19 2.86 -6.17
CA ASN A 104 6.58 4.16 -5.83
C ASN A 104 7.35 5.38 -6.37
N LYS A 105 8.38 5.15 -7.21
CA LYS A 105 9.26 6.17 -7.77
C LYS A 105 8.51 7.21 -8.61
N ILE A 106 7.68 6.75 -9.56
CA ILE A 106 6.88 7.66 -10.41
C ILE A 106 5.88 8.43 -9.56
N GLY A 107 5.18 7.75 -8.65
CA GLY A 107 4.27 8.39 -7.71
C GLY A 107 4.96 9.51 -6.92
N LYS A 108 6.14 9.22 -6.35
CA LYS A 108 6.96 10.20 -5.62
C LYS A 108 7.38 11.37 -6.51
N GLN A 109 7.77 11.13 -7.77
CA GLN A 109 8.15 12.18 -8.71
C GLN A 109 7.00 13.14 -9.07
N VAL A 110 5.76 12.66 -9.03
CA VAL A 110 4.59 13.54 -9.16
C VAL A 110 4.39 14.33 -7.87
N VAL A 111 4.34 13.63 -6.72
CA VAL A 111 4.05 14.24 -5.42
C VAL A 111 5.03 15.35 -5.05
N GLU A 112 6.31 15.19 -5.37
CA GLU A 112 7.36 16.19 -5.01
C GLU A 112 7.26 17.53 -5.71
N LYS A 113 6.37 17.66 -6.70
CA LYS A 113 6.10 18.93 -7.39
C LYS A 113 5.09 19.81 -6.65
N TYR A 114 4.43 19.27 -5.62
CA TYR A 114 3.29 19.88 -4.95
C TYR A 114 3.52 20.04 -3.46
N ASP A 115 2.86 21.01 -2.85
CA ASP A 115 2.83 21.16 -1.38
C ASP A 115 1.80 20.19 -0.80
N VAL A 116 2.26 18.97 -0.44
CA VAL A 116 1.42 17.95 0.18
C VAL A 116 1.47 18.08 1.70
N SER A 117 0.31 17.95 2.33
CA SER A 117 0.18 18.04 3.80
C SER A 117 0.83 16.85 4.49
N ALA A 118 0.66 15.64 3.93
CA ALA A 118 1.25 14.41 4.46
C ALA A 118 1.32 13.33 3.37
N CYS A 119 2.25 12.37 3.54
CA CYS A 119 2.39 11.22 2.66
C CYS A 119 2.99 10.04 3.43
N THR A 120 2.44 8.84 3.23
CA THR A 120 3.00 7.57 3.70
C THR A 120 2.83 6.50 2.63
N ASP A 121 3.54 5.37 2.75
CA ASP A 121 3.27 4.17 1.96
C ASP A 121 2.34 3.22 2.71
N ILE A 122 1.62 2.38 1.96
CA ILE A 122 0.71 1.38 2.51
C ILE A 122 1.38 0.01 2.48
N THR A 123 1.56 -0.59 3.66
CA THR A 123 2.24 -1.88 3.83
C THR A 123 1.48 -2.83 4.76
N GLY A 124 2.18 -3.48 5.67
CA GLY A 124 1.67 -4.59 6.48
C GLY A 124 0.49 -4.29 7.41
N PHE A 125 0.25 -3.04 7.78
CA PHE A 125 -0.90 -2.65 8.60
C PHE A 125 -2.21 -2.46 7.82
N GLY A 126 -2.17 -2.62 6.49
CA GLY A 126 -3.30 -2.38 5.61
C GLY A 126 -3.65 -0.89 5.48
N LEU A 127 -4.58 -0.56 4.60
CA LEU A 127 -4.97 0.84 4.39
C LEU A 127 -5.48 1.50 5.67
N LEU A 128 -6.39 0.85 6.41
CA LEU A 128 -6.96 1.43 7.62
C LEU A 128 -5.94 1.61 8.74
N GLY A 129 -4.96 0.70 8.89
CA GLY A 129 -3.91 0.85 9.88
C GLY A 129 -3.08 2.11 9.65
N HIS A 130 -2.64 2.35 8.42
CA HIS A 130 -1.89 3.55 8.05
C HIS A 130 -2.75 4.82 8.07
N CYS A 131 -4.03 4.75 7.68
CA CYS A 131 -4.96 5.87 7.84
C CYS A 131 -5.15 6.28 9.31
N VAL A 132 -5.30 5.31 10.21
CA VAL A 132 -5.41 5.55 11.65
C VAL A 132 -4.16 6.21 12.21
N GLU A 133 -2.98 5.71 11.83
CA GLU A 133 -1.70 6.30 12.22
C GLU A 133 -1.60 7.77 11.76
N MET A 134 -1.86 8.02 10.47
CA MET A 134 -1.74 9.33 9.86
C MET A 134 -2.78 10.33 10.39
N ALA A 135 -4.04 9.90 10.58
CA ALA A 135 -5.10 10.72 11.15
C ALA A 135 -4.83 11.05 12.63
N SER A 136 -4.37 10.08 13.41
CA SER A 136 -4.03 10.26 14.83
C SER A 136 -2.88 11.26 14.99
N ALA A 137 -1.81 11.10 14.21
CA ALA A 137 -0.65 11.97 14.26
C ALA A 137 -0.93 13.40 13.75
N SER A 138 -2.00 13.58 12.98
CA SER A 138 -2.45 14.87 12.45
C SER A 138 -3.57 15.52 13.27
N ASP A 139 -4.11 14.82 14.27
CA ASP A 139 -5.26 15.26 15.10
C ASP A 139 -6.53 15.57 14.28
N VAL A 140 -6.86 14.71 13.33
CA VAL A 140 -7.98 14.85 12.38
C VAL A 140 -8.79 13.56 12.26
N THR A 141 -9.87 13.60 11.49
CA THR A 141 -10.66 12.43 11.08
C THR A 141 -10.58 12.26 9.57
N PHE A 142 -10.39 11.03 9.07
CA PHE A 142 -10.52 10.70 7.66
C PHE A 142 -11.91 10.16 7.35
N GLU A 143 -12.54 10.68 6.31
CA GLU A 143 -13.79 10.21 5.75
C GLU A 143 -13.49 9.49 4.45
N LEU A 144 -13.68 8.16 4.42
CA LEU A 144 -13.27 7.30 3.31
C LEU A 144 -14.47 6.67 2.62
N SER A 145 -14.54 6.82 1.30
CA SER A 145 -15.51 6.13 0.44
C SER A 145 -14.93 4.78 0.02
N VAL A 146 -15.51 3.69 0.52
CA VAL A 146 -14.98 2.34 0.25
C VAL A 146 -15.13 1.94 -1.21
N HIS A 147 -16.10 2.51 -1.93
CA HIS A 147 -16.37 2.20 -3.33
C HIS A 147 -15.47 2.97 -4.31
N ASP A 148 -14.81 4.04 -3.84
CA ASP A 148 -13.87 4.84 -4.66
C ASP A 148 -12.43 4.32 -4.54
N ILE A 149 -12.18 3.36 -3.64
CA ILE A 149 -10.87 2.70 -3.52
C ILE A 149 -10.71 1.69 -4.66
N ALA A 150 -9.57 1.74 -5.32
CA ALA A 150 -9.23 0.73 -6.32
C ALA A 150 -8.77 -0.57 -5.63
N TYR A 151 -9.36 -1.68 -6.04
CA TYR A 151 -9.03 -3.03 -5.59
C TYR A 151 -8.40 -3.83 -6.72
N LEU A 152 -7.52 -4.78 -6.36
CA LEU A 152 -7.01 -5.77 -7.32
C LEU A 152 -8.17 -6.64 -7.83
N GLN A 153 -8.03 -7.08 -9.08
CA GLN A 153 -9.01 -7.96 -9.72
C GLN A 153 -9.30 -9.18 -8.85
N ASP A 154 -10.57 -9.55 -8.74
CA ASP A 154 -11.09 -10.67 -7.98
C ASP A 154 -10.84 -10.62 -6.46
N ALA A 155 -10.13 -9.60 -5.92
CA ALA A 155 -9.82 -9.52 -4.49
C ALA A 155 -11.07 -9.48 -3.61
N TYR A 156 -12.14 -8.80 -4.05
CA TYR A 156 -13.43 -8.79 -3.34
C TYR A 156 -14.04 -10.19 -3.27
N ASP A 157 -14.06 -10.92 -4.38
CA ASP A 157 -14.63 -12.27 -4.43
C ASP A 157 -13.82 -13.24 -3.57
N TYR A 158 -12.49 -13.15 -3.59
CA TYR A 158 -11.64 -13.97 -2.72
C TYR A 158 -11.85 -13.64 -1.24
N ALA A 159 -11.98 -12.39 -0.87
CA ALA A 159 -12.33 -11.98 0.50
C ALA A 159 -13.68 -12.57 0.92
N LYS A 160 -14.68 -12.48 0.06
CA LYS A 160 -16.03 -13.07 0.29
C LYS A 160 -16.01 -14.58 0.44
N MET A 161 -15.05 -15.28 -0.18
CA MET A 161 -14.81 -16.71 0.01
C MET A 161 -14.04 -17.02 1.31
N GLY A 162 -13.62 -16.01 2.08
CA GLY A 162 -12.85 -16.17 3.30
C GLY A 162 -11.34 -16.34 3.10
N LEU A 163 -10.82 -16.09 1.89
CA LEU A 163 -9.38 -16.14 1.60
C LEU A 163 -8.64 -14.92 2.13
N VAL A 164 -8.79 -14.68 3.44
CA VAL A 164 -8.27 -13.49 4.14
C VAL A 164 -7.02 -13.88 4.95
N PRO A 165 -5.90 -13.19 4.78
CA PRO A 165 -4.68 -13.51 5.52
C PRO A 165 -4.83 -13.21 7.02
N ALA A 166 -4.19 -14.02 7.87
CA ALA A 166 -4.24 -13.84 9.33
C ALA A 166 -3.78 -12.45 9.81
N GLY A 167 -2.96 -11.77 9.00
CA GLY A 167 -2.53 -10.39 9.22
C GLY A 167 -3.68 -9.40 9.24
N ALA A 168 -4.67 -9.56 8.34
CA ALA A 168 -5.85 -8.68 8.28
C ALA A 168 -6.65 -8.70 9.59
N TYR A 169 -6.88 -9.88 10.17
CA TYR A 169 -7.56 -10.01 11.47
C TYR A 169 -6.77 -9.39 12.63
N LYS A 170 -5.43 -9.43 12.58
CA LYS A 170 -4.59 -8.76 13.58
C LYS A 170 -4.70 -7.24 13.44
N ASN A 171 -4.61 -6.72 12.22
CA ASN A 171 -4.75 -5.30 11.90
C ASN A 171 -6.12 -4.77 12.36
N LYS A 172 -7.20 -5.51 12.06
CA LYS A 172 -8.56 -5.17 12.47
C LYS A 172 -8.68 -5.07 13.99
N ARG A 173 -8.21 -6.08 14.73
CA ARG A 173 -8.24 -6.04 16.20
C ARG A 173 -7.50 -4.87 16.81
N TYR A 174 -6.41 -4.43 16.16
CA TYR A 174 -5.60 -3.31 16.65
C TYR A 174 -6.32 -1.96 16.56
N SER A 175 -7.06 -1.71 15.48
CA SER A 175 -7.55 -0.35 15.19
C SER A 175 -9.06 -0.21 15.01
N ILE A 176 -9.86 -1.28 15.02
CA ILE A 176 -11.32 -1.23 14.76
C ILE A 176 -12.06 -0.28 15.72
N ASN A 177 -11.61 -0.14 16.95
CA ASN A 177 -12.22 0.76 17.94
C ASN A 177 -12.09 2.25 17.56
N GLN A 178 -11.20 2.59 16.63
CA GLN A 178 -10.93 3.93 16.12
C GLN A 178 -11.68 4.22 14.80
N VAL A 179 -12.41 3.24 14.28
CA VAL A 179 -13.11 3.28 13.00
C VAL A 179 -14.63 3.27 13.21
N ALA A 180 -15.33 4.21 12.60
CA ALA A 180 -16.78 4.17 12.44
C ALA A 180 -17.09 3.47 11.13
N VAL A 181 -17.55 2.22 11.22
CA VAL A 181 -17.75 1.33 10.06
C VAL A 181 -19.01 1.70 9.26
N GLY A 182 -20.02 2.28 9.94
CA GLY A 182 -21.31 2.59 9.29
C GLY A 182 -22.02 1.33 8.79
N SER A 183 -22.51 1.39 7.56
CA SER A 183 -23.20 0.28 6.86
C SER A 183 -22.28 -0.51 5.91
N VAL A 184 -20.96 -0.32 6.01
CA VAL A 184 -20.00 -0.98 5.13
C VAL A 184 -19.98 -2.49 5.38
N GLU A 185 -20.06 -3.26 4.30
CA GLU A 185 -20.03 -4.72 4.34
C GLU A 185 -18.68 -5.25 4.87
N GLU A 186 -18.73 -6.35 5.63
CA GLU A 186 -17.57 -7.00 6.25
C GLU A 186 -16.46 -7.33 5.24
N THR A 187 -16.82 -7.72 4.02
CA THR A 187 -15.88 -8.02 2.93
C THR A 187 -14.98 -6.81 2.58
N TYR A 188 -15.54 -5.61 2.59
CA TYR A 188 -14.72 -4.40 2.41
C TYR A 188 -13.81 -4.14 3.60
N LEU A 189 -14.24 -4.44 4.82
CA LEU A 189 -13.35 -4.31 5.98
C LEU A 189 -12.17 -5.25 5.88
N ASP A 190 -12.36 -6.49 5.42
CA ASP A 190 -11.28 -7.43 5.21
C ASP A 190 -10.27 -6.91 4.17
N LEU A 191 -10.74 -6.30 3.07
CA LEU A 191 -9.91 -5.65 2.06
C LEU A 191 -9.14 -4.44 2.62
N LEU A 192 -9.80 -3.60 3.42
CA LEU A 192 -9.20 -2.39 3.98
C LEU A 192 -8.14 -2.69 5.06
N TYR A 193 -8.27 -3.82 5.76
CA TYR A 193 -7.29 -4.31 6.73
C TYR A 193 -6.26 -5.28 6.14
N ASP A 194 -6.40 -5.64 4.85
CA ASP A 194 -5.49 -6.56 4.17
C ASP A 194 -4.05 -6.02 4.17
N PRO A 195 -3.07 -6.78 4.68
CA PRO A 195 -1.68 -6.37 4.62
C PRO A 195 -1.20 -6.30 3.17
N GLN A 196 -0.64 -5.14 2.78
CA GLN A 196 -0.15 -4.91 1.44
C GLN A 196 1.35 -5.24 1.33
N THR A 197 1.71 -5.91 0.24
CA THR A 197 3.09 -6.07 -0.21
C THR A 197 3.39 -4.97 -1.23
N SER A 198 4.37 -4.12 -0.94
CA SER A 198 4.77 -3.00 -1.81
C SER A 198 3.58 -2.14 -2.26
N GLY A 199 2.71 -1.76 -1.33
CA GLY A 199 1.55 -0.93 -1.62
C GLY A 199 1.90 0.48 -2.08
N GLY A 200 0.86 1.24 -2.43
CA GLY A 200 0.99 2.60 -2.96
C GLY A 200 1.24 3.66 -1.90
N LEU A 201 1.36 4.89 -2.36
CA LEU A 201 1.42 6.07 -1.50
C LEU A 201 -0.01 6.51 -1.14
N LEU A 202 -0.23 6.80 0.15
CA LEU A 202 -1.37 7.55 0.67
C LEU A 202 -0.95 9.00 0.84
N ILE A 203 -1.65 9.90 0.17
CA ILE A 203 -1.29 11.31 0.05
C ILE A 203 -2.46 12.15 0.57
N SER A 204 -2.17 13.13 1.43
CA SER A 204 -3.09 14.19 1.83
C SER A 204 -2.66 15.49 1.16
N VAL A 205 -3.54 16.07 0.33
CA VAL A 205 -3.22 17.26 -0.47
C VAL A 205 -4.37 18.26 -0.44
N SER A 206 -4.03 19.56 -0.48
CA SER A 206 -5.04 20.62 -0.50
C SER A 206 -5.89 20.56 -1.79
N PRO A 207 -7.18 20.98 -1.76
CA PRO A 207 -8.01 21.08 -2.95
C PRO A 207 -7.42 21.97 -4.07
N LYS A 208 -6.57 22.92 -3.70
CA LYS A 208 -5.92 23.82 -4.68
C LYS A 208 -4.90 23.10 -5.55
N GLU A 209 -4.20 22.11 -5.01
CA GLU A 209 -3.17 21.34 -5.71
C GLU A 209 -3.74 20.08 -6.38
N TYR A 210 -4.86 19.58 -5.89
CA TYR A 210 -5.47 18.31 -6.28
C TYR A 210 -5.66 18.14 -7.80
N GLU A 211 -6.31 19.09 -8.46
CA GLU A 211 -6.63 18.98 -9.90
C GLU A 211 -5.35 18.88 -10.76
N ASN A 212 -4.35 19.69 -10.42
CA ASN A 212 -3.06 19.68 -11.11
C ASN A 212 -2.30 18.37 -10.86
N MET A 213 -2.29 17.90 -9.62
CA MET A 213 -1.65 16.63 -9.24
C MET A 213 -2.30 15.45 -9.97
N MET A 214 -3.63 15.36 -10.01
CA MET A 214 -4.35 14.31 -10.73
C MET A 214 -4.10 14.35 -12.24
N ARG A 215 -3.95 15.53 -12.84
CA ARG A 215 -3.55 15.67 -14.25
C ARG A 215 -2.14 15.11 -14.46
N ASP A 216 -1.19 15.45 -13.58
CA ASP A 216 0.18 14.96 -13.67
C ASP A 216 0.27 13.45 -13.44
N PHE A 217 -0.54 12.87 -12.55
CA PHE A 217 -0.64 11.42 -12.39
C PHE A 217 -1.11 10.74 -13.68
N ARG A 218 -2.14 11.27 -14.35
CA ARG A 218 -2.63 10.73 -15.63
C ARG A 218 -1.57 10.79 -16.75
N ALA A 219 -0.69 11.79 -16.71
CA ALA A 219 0.37 11.99 -17.71
C ALA A 219 1.68 11.27 -17.35
N SER A 220 1.81 10.70 -16.13
CA SER A 220 3.07 10.23 -15.58
C SER A 220 3.57 8.89 -16.17
N GLY A 221 2.67 8.13 -16.81
CA GLY A 221 2.98 6.74 -17.23
C GLY A 221 3.02 5.76 -16.05
N LEU A 222 2.40 6.10 -14.90
CA LEU A 222 2.23 5.17 -13.78
C LEU A 222 1.39 3.97 -14.25
N ASP A 223 1.85 2.76 -13.95
CA ASP A 223 1.22 1.49 -14.35
C ASP A 223 0.25 0.93 -13.31
N THR A 224 -0.10 1.74 -12.30
CA THR A 224 -1.05 1.41 -11.23
C THR A 224 -2.22 2.40 -11.24
N THR A 225 -3.32 2.04 -10.58
CA THR A 225 -4.51 2.89 -10.50
C THR A 225 -4.39 3.90 -9.37
N VAL A 226 -4.56 5.18 -9.72
CA VAL A 226 -4.65 6.27 -8.74
C VAL A 226 -6.13 6.53 -8.44
N SER A 227 -6.51 6.49 -7.17
CA SER A 227 -7.88 6.73 -6.71
C SER A 227 -7.95 7.85 -5.66
N VAL A 228 -9.01 8.64 -5.71
CA VAL A 228 -9.39 9.58 -4.64
C VAL A 228 -10.27 8.81 -3.69
N ILE A 229 -9.78 8.59 -2.50
CA ILE A 229 -10.42 7.66 -1.55
C ILE A 229 -11.22 8.33 -0.44
N GLY A 230 -11.15 9.66 -0.34
CA GLY A 230 -11.87 10.39 0.69
C GLY A 230 -11.31 11.78 0.96
N THR A 231 -11.68 12.32 2.10
CA THR A 231 -11.31 13.67 2.55
C THR A 231 -10.91 13.68 4.02
N VAL A 232 -10.24 14.75 4.42
CA VAL A 232 -9.87 15.01 5.80
C VAL A 232 -10.90 15.94 6.44
N ALA A 233 -11.50 15.51 7.53
CA ALA A 233 -12.45 16.29 8.34
C ALA A 233 -11.81 16.77 9.66
N PRO A 234 -12.40 17.79 10.34
CA PRO A 234 -12.04 18.10 11.70
C PRO A 234 -12.14 16.86 12.61
N LYS A 235 -11.29 16.79 13.63
CA LYS A 235 -11.26 15.67 14.57
C LYS A 235 -12.63 15.40 15.17
N SER A 236 -13.02 14.14 15.21
CA SER A 236 -14.23 13.65 15.84
C SER A 236 -13.93 12.54 16.85
N ASP A 237 -14.98 11.85 17.33
CA ASP A 237 -14.89 10.71 18.24
C ASP A 237 -14.17 9.49 17.65
N LYS A 238 -14.14 9.39 16.32
CA LYS A 238 -13.42 8.34 15.57
C LYS A 238 -12.40 8.95 14.63
N LEU A 239 -11.28 8.28 14.47
CA LEU A 239 -10.23 8.71 13.55
C LEU A 239 -10.60 8.45 12.10
N ILE A 240 -11.35 7.40 11.84
CA ILE A 240 -11.80 7.03 10.49
C ILE A 240 -13.32 6.88 10.49
N ARG A 241 -13.97 7.40 9.44
CA ARG A 241 -15.36 7.16 9.10
C ARG A 241 -15.44 6.54 7.72
N LEU A 242 -16.15 5.41 7.60
CA LEU A 242 -16.35 4.71 6.32
C LEU A 242 -17.79 4.95 5.82
N PHE A 243 -17.95 5.07 4.50
CA PHE A 243 -19.23 5.16 3.82
C PHE A 243 -19.16 4.58 2.41
#